data_5dbe7906423975a182385dc26e9e16d2
#
_entry.id   5dbe7906423975a182385dc26e9e16d2
#
_cell.length_a   1.000
_cell.length_b   1.000
_cell.length_c   1.000
_cell.angle_alpha   90.00
_cell.angle_beta   90.00
_cell.angle_gamma   90.00
#
_symmetry.space_group_name_H-M   'P 1'
#
loop_
_entity.id
_entity.type
_entity.pdbx_description
1 polymer ?
#
loop_
_entity_poly.entity_id
_entity_poly.type
_entity_poly.pdbx_seq_one_letter_code
_entity_poly.pdbx_strand_id
1 'polypeptide(L)'
;MLAAVKENLRITSTALDDDLQGDIDAALMDLQRVGIDTSDQSQPLIIKAVKLYCRWQQDYMNKGEQYCKAYTGLMQALSLAGDYIAESQD
;
A
#
# COMPACT_ATOMS: atom_id res chain seq x y z
N MET A 1 -0.48 -10.20 3.91
CA MET A 1 -0.15 -9.03 3.05
C MET A 1 1.08 -9.29 2.18
N LEU A 2 2.17 -9.82 2.74
CA LEU A 2 3.39 -10.07 1.95
C LEU A 2 3.12 -11.02 0.77
N ALA A 3 2.41 -12.12 0.99
CA ALA A 3 2.11 -13.08 -0.07
C ALA A 3 1.34 -12.42 -1.21
N ALA A 4 0.37 -11.57 -0.89
CA ALA A 4 -0.43 -10.86 -1.91
C ALA A 4 0.43 -9.89 -2.72
N VAL A 5 1.36 -9.19 -2.08
CA VAL A 5 2.27 -8.28 -2.77
C VAL A 5 3.22 -9.06 -3.67
N LYS A 6 3.79 -10.16 -3.18
CA LYS A 6 4.71 -10.99 -3.98
C LYS A 6 4.00 -11.54 -5.22
N GLU A 7 2.77 -12.02 -5.06
CA GLU A 7 1.99 -12.51 -6.20
C GLU A 7 1.73 -11.38 -7.21
N ASN A 8 1.39 -10.20 -6.72
CA ASN A 8 1.13 -9.04 -7.57
C ASN A 8 2.36 -8.61 -8.36
N LEU A 9 3.55 -8.72 -7.76
CA LEU A 9 4.83 -8.39 -8.40
C LEU A 9 5.45 -9.58 -9.13
N ARG A 10 4.81 -10.76 -9.07
CA ARG A 10 5.30 -12.00 -9.69
C ARG A 10 6.66 -12.43 -9.14
N ILE A 11 6.86 -12.23 -7.85
CA ILE A 11 8.09 -12.63 -7.15
C ILE A 11 7.86 -13.95 -6.47
N THR A 12 8.68 -14.95 -6.80
CA THR A 12 8.58 -16.29 -6.17
C THR A 12 9.72 -16.57 -5.21
N SER A 13 10.83 -15.81 -5.30
CA SER A 13 11.99 -15.94 -4.43
C SER A 13 11.73 -15.32 -3.07
N THR A 14 12.43 -15.79 -2.03
CA THR A 14 12.40 -15.18 -0.69
C THR A 14 13.48 -14.12 -0.51
N ALA A 15 14.32 -13.89 -1.52
CA ALA A 15 15.46 -12.98 -1.42
C ALA A 15 15.07 -11.54 -1.09
N LEU A 16 13.89 -11.10 -1.52
CA LEU A 16 13.42 -9.74 -1.31
C LEU A 16 12.34 -9.62 -0.23
N ASP A 17 12.08 -10.69 0.53
CA ASP A 17 10.98 -10.69 1.50
C ASP A 17 11.13 -9.59 2.53
N ASP A 18 12.33 -9.38 3.06
CA ASP A 18 12.56 -8.33 4.07
C ASP A 18 12.36 -6.95 3.47
N ASP A 19 12.85 -6.71 2.27
CA ASP A 19 12.67 -5.42 1.58
C ASP A 19 11.19 -5.16 1.31
N LEU A 20 10.47 -6.17 0.82
CA LEU A 20 9.05 -6.05 0.53
C LEU A 20 8.24 -5.83 1.81
N GLN A 21 8.59 -6.52 2.90
CA GLN A 21 7.91 -6.30 4.17
C GLN A 21 8.14 -4.87 4.67
N GLY A 22 9.36 -4.35 4.49
CA GLY A 22 9.65 -2.95 4.81
C GLY A 22 8.81 -1.98 3.99
N ASP A 23 8.64 -2.25 2.70
CA ASP A 23 7.79 -1.43 1.84
C ASP A 23 6.32 -1.49 2.28
N ILE A 24 5.83 -2.68 2.65
CA ILE A 24 4.47 -2.85 3.14
C ILE A 24 4.28 -2.04 4.43
N ASP A 25 5.20 -2.15 5.36
CA ASP A 25 5.12 -1.44 6.63
C ASP A 25 5.13 0.08 6.39
N ALA A 26 5.99 0.55 5.49
CA ALA A 26 6.06 1.96 5.14
C ALA A 26 4.75 2.45 4.51
N ALA A 27 4.14 1.63 3.65
CA ALA A 27 2.86 1.97 3.03
C ALA A 27 1.77 2.13 4.07
N LEU A 28 1.69 1.18 5.02
CA LEU A 28 0.69 1.23 6.08
C LEU A 28 0.89 2.46 6.97
N MET A 29 2.14 2.80 7.28
CA MET A 29 2.45 4.00 8.05
C MET A 29 2.06 5.27 7.30
N ASP A 30 2.31 5.32 5.99
CA ASP A 30 1.94 6.48 5.18
C ASP A 30 0.42 6.68 5.15
N LEU A 31 -0.34 5.59 5.03
CA LEU A 31 -1.80 5.65 5.08
C LEU A 31 -2.28 6.14 6.45
N GLN A 32 -1.67 5.67 7.54
CA GLN A 32 -2.00 6.11 8.89
C GLN A 32 -1.69 7.59 9.07
N ARG A 33 -0.61 8.07 8.48
CA ARG A 33 -0.19 9.46 8.59
C ARG A 33 -1.27 10.43 8.08
N VAL A 34 -2.02 10.01 7.06
CA VAL A 34 -3.12 10.85 6.52
C VAL A 34 -4.47 10.50 7.14
N GLY A 35 -4.50 9.72 8.20
CA GLY A 35 -5.71 9.43 8.97
C GLY A 35 -6.51 8.23 8.51
N ILE A 36 -5.97 7.41 7.60
CA ILE A 36 -6.68 6.22 7.13
C ILE A 36 -6.51 5.08 8.14
N ASP A 37 -7.62 4.41 8.46
CA ASP A 37 -7.61 3.27 9.38
C ASP A 37 -7.05 2.04 8.68
N THR A 38 -5.88 1.57 9.15
CA THR A 38 -5.23 0.37 8.62
C THR A 38 -5.35 -0.82 9.56
N SER A 39 -6.20 -0.75 10.58
CA SER A 39 -6.34 -1.85 11.55
C SER A 39 -6.88 -3.12 10.92
N ASP A 40 -7.72 -3.01 9.90
CA ASP A 40 -8.21 -4.15 9.13
C ASP A 40 -7.48 -4.22 7.79
N GLN A 41 -6.39 -4.99 7.77
CA GLN A 41 -5.56 -5.14 6.58
C GLN A 41 -6.18 -6.08 5.54
N SER A 42 -7.37 -6.64 5.81
CA SER A 42 -8.10 -7.43 4.83
C SER A 42 -8.97 -6.58 3.90
N GLN A 43 -9.10 -5.28 4.19
CA GLN A 43 -9.88 -4.38 3.33
C GLN A 43 -9.28 -4.32 1.92
N PRO A 44 -10.07 -4.61 0.86
CA PRO A 44 -9.52 -4.68 -0.50
C PRO A 44 -8.82 -3.41 -0.97
N LEU A 45 -9.34 -2.23 -0.62
CA LEU A 45 -8.74 -0.98 -1.05
C LEU A 45 -7.44 -0.67 -0.31
N ILE A 46 -7.32 -1.10 0.96
CA ILE A 46 -6.07 -0.99 1.70
C ILE A 46 -5.00 -1.88 1.04
N ILE A 47 -5.37 -3.13 0.71
CA ILE A 47 -4.47 -4.05 0.02
C ILE A 47 -4.04 -3.47 -1.33
N LYS A 48 -4.97 -2.90 -2.09
CA LYS A 48 -4.66 -2.29 -3.39
C LYS A 48 -3.69 -1.12 -3.22
N ALA A 49 -3.89 -0.27 -2.23
CA ALA A 49 -2.99 0.85 -1.96
C ALA A 49 -1.59 0.36 -1.65
N VAL A 50 -1.45 -0.67 -0.80
CA VAL A 50 -0.16 -1.25 -0.45
C VAL A 50 0.51 -1.85 -1.69
N LYS A 51 -0.24 -2.55 -2.53
CA LYS A 51 0.31 -3.12 -3.77
C LYS A 51 0.85 -2.02 -4.70
N LEU A 52 0.11 -0.93 -4.85
CA LEU A 52 0.56 0.21 -5.67
C LEU A 52 1.81 0.84 -5.11
N TYR A 53 1.88 1.01 -3.79
CA TYR A 53 3.05 1.55 -3.13
C TYR A 53 4.28 0.67 -3.39
N CYS A 54 4.14 -0.64 -3.23
CA CYS A 54 5.25 -1.57 -3.46
C CYS A 54 5.69 -1.57 -4.92
N ARG A 55 4.77 -1.50 -5.87
CA ARG A 55 5.12 -1.39 -7.30
C ARG A 55 5.90 -0.11 -7.57
N TRP A 56 5.51 0.97 -6.93
CA TRP A 56 6.23 2.24 -7.05
C TRP A 56 7.65 2.10 -6.52
N GLN A 57 7.82 1.55 -5.31
CA GLN A 57 9.14 1.44 -4.68
C GLN A 57 10.05 0.48 -5.44
N GLN A 58 9.51 -0.57 -6.04
CA GLN A 58 10.27 -1.53 -6.83
C GLN A 58 10.44 -1.10 -8.30
N ASP A 59 9.88 0.07 -8.69
CA ASP A 59 9.89 0.57 -10.07
C ASP A 59 9.48 -0.54 -11.06
N TYR A 60 8.38 -1.21 -10.73
CA TYR A 60 7.93 -2.41 -11.44
C TYR A 60 7.76 -2.12 -12.94
N MET A 61 8.48 -2.86 -13.78
CA MET A 61 8.47 -2.71 -15.25
C MET A 61 8.79 -1.28 -15.71
N ASN A 62 9.60 -0.55 -14.94
CA ASN A 62 9.99 0.83 -15.22
C ASN A 62 8.80 1.81 -15.26
N LYS A 63 7.74 1.49 -14.52
CA LYS A 63 6.53 2.31 -14.45
C LYS A 63 6.27 2.87 -13.05
N GLY A 64 7.33 3.02 -12.24
CA GLY A 64 7.21 3.49 -10.87
C GLY A 64 6.45 4.81 -10.76
N GLU A 65 6.69 5.75 -11.67
CA GLU A 65 6.00 7.04 -11.64
C GLU A 65 4.48 6.89 -11.79
N GLN A 66 4.04 5.98 -12.68
CA GLN A 66 2.61 5.71 -12.86
C GLN A 66 2.01 5.13 -11.58
N TYR A 67 2.73 4.22 -10.93
CA TYR A 67 2.24 3.62 -9.69
C TYR A 67 2.23 4.63 -8.54
N CYS A 68 3.19 5.54 -8.51
CA CYS A 68 3.19 6.64 -7.54
C CYS A 68 1.93 7.49 -7.68
N LYS A 69 1.57 7.87 -8.90
CA LYS A 69 0.36 8.65 -9.17
C LYS A 69 -0.90 7.89 -8.81
N ALA A 70 -0.95 6.60 -9.16
CA ALA A 70 -2.11 5.76 -8.83
C ALA A 70 -2.26 5.60 -7.32
N TYR A 71 -1.16 5.38 -6.61
CA TYR A 71 -1.17 5.27 -5.15
C TYR A 71 -1.66 6.57 -4.51
N THR A 72 -1.11 7.71 -4.95
CA THR A 72 -1.48 9.01 -4.41
C THR A 72 -2.96 9.30 -4.62
N GLY A 73 -3.48 9.01 -5.82
CA GLY A 73 -4.90 9.19 -6.12
C GLY A 73 -5.79 8.33 -5.24
N LEU A 74 -5.43 7.06 -5.07
CA LEU A 74 -6.21 6.16 -4.21
C LEU A 74 -6.14 6.59 -2.74
N MET A 75 -4.96 6.97 -2.25
CA MET A 75 -4.78 7.44 -0.89
C MET A 75 -5.67 8.67 -0.62
N GLN A 76 -5.69 9.62 -1.55
CA GLN A 76 -6.53 10.81 -1.41
C GLN A 76 -8.01 10.44 -1.38
N ALA A 77 -8.44 9.53 -2.26
CA ALA A 77 -9.82 9.06 -2.27
C ALA A 77 -10.20 8.40 -0.94
N LEU A 78 -9.32 7.56 -0.40
CA LEU A 78 -9.56 6.90 0.88
C LEU A 78 -9.61 7.89 2.04
N SER A 79 -8.78 8.93 2.00
CA SER A 79 -8.75 9.93 3.07
C SER A 79 -10.01 10.79 3.10
N LEU A 80 -10.75 10.84 1.99
CA LEU A 80 -12.02 11.57 1.91
C LEU A 80 -13.24 10.69 2.18
N ALA A 81 -13.08 9.37 2.17
CA ALA A 81 -14.17 8.42 2.39
C ALA A 81 -14.27 8.13 3.88
N GLY A 82 -15.39 8.50 4.52
CA GLY A 82 -15.57 8.35 5.97
C GLY A 82 -15.38 6.93 6.48
N ASP A 83 -15.65 5.93 5.64
CA ASP A 83 -15.52 4.51 6.00
C ASP A 83 -14.08 4.09 6.28
N TYR A 84 -13.11 4.86 5.80
CA TYR A 84 -11.68 4.52 5.92
C TYR A 84 -10.92 5.43 6.86
N ILE A 85 -11.61 6.35 7.54
CA ILE A 85 -10.97 7.28 8.48
C ILE A 85 -10.96 6.66 9.87
N ALA A 86 -9.81 6.73 10.55
CA ALA A 86 -9.68 6.20 11.90
C ALA A 86 -10.56 7.00 12.87
N GLU A 87 -11.30 6.28 13.73
CA GLU A 87 -12.23 6.90 14.67
C GLU A 87 -11.53 7.71 15.76
N SER A 88 -10.27 7.43 16.02
CA SER A 88 -9.50 8.09 17.08
C SER A 88 -9.00 9.48 16.69
N GLN A 89 -9.58 10.10 15.70
CA GLN A 89 -9.17 11.40 15.16
C GLN A 89 -9.68 12.60 16.00
N ASP A 90 -10.25 12.38 17.10
CA ASP A 90 -10.80 13.45 17.97
C ASP A 90 -9.74 14.42 18.47
#